data_75498acc09e68abd8a7354ad6d224602
#
_entry.id   75498acc09e68abd8a7354ad6d224602
#
_cell.length_a   1.000
_cell.length_b   1.000
_cell.length_c   1.000
_cell.angle_alpha   90.00
_cell.angle_beta   90.00
_cell.angle_gamma   90.00
#
_symmetry.space_group_name_H-M   'P 1'
#
loop_
_entity.id
_entity.type
_entity.pdbx_description
1 polymer ?
#
loop_
_entity_poly.entity_id
_entity_poly.type
_entity_poly.pdbx_seq_one_letter_code
_entity_poly.pdbx_strand_id
1 'polypeptide(L)'
;MIRTYGLTHIALAVRDPERSLEFYRAVFGVTEYYRDADTIQVQGPGPHDVLAFEKMPDIAGNAGGIIHFGFRLTRPQDIQAAMETVERAGGVVTSHGEFAPGVPYAYVRDPDGYEIEIWYE
;
A
#
# COMPACT_ATOMS: atom_id res chain seq x y z
N MET A 1 -10.40 27.60 -8.86
CA MET A 1 -10.23 26.14 -8.93
C MET A 1 -8.88 25.83 -9.57
N ILE A 2 -8.09 24.99 -8.92
CA ILE A 2 -6.81 24.51 -9.45
C ILE A 2 -7.07 23.29 -10.33
N ARG A 3 -6.51 23.26 -11.53
CA ARG A 3 -6.58 22.09 -12.41
C ARG A 3 -5.44 21.14 -12.08
N THR A 4 -5.75 19.89 -11.82
CA THR A 4 -4.77 18.84 -11.46
C THR A 4 -5.12 17.53 -12.18
N TYR A 5 -4.20 16.59 -12.15
CA TYR A 5 -4.47 15.19 -12.51
C TYR A 5 -5.10 14.36 -11.37
N GLY A 6 -5.42 15.02 -10.24
CA GLY A 6 -5.87 14.36 -9.04
C GLY A 6 -4.72 14.01 -8.10
N LEU A 7 -4.98 13.12 -7.16
CA LEU A 7 -3.96 12.64 -6.24
C LEU A 7 -2.95 11.77 -7.01
N THR A 8 -1.67 12.11 -6.96
CA THR A 8 -0.62 11.45 -7.73
C THR A 8 0.31 10.59 -6.91
N HIS A 9 0.49 10.90 -5.63
CA HIS A 9 1.38 10.14 -4.78
C HIS A 9 1.03 10.27 -3.30
N ILE A 10 1.50 9.30 -2.53
CA ILE A 10 1.54 9.34 -1.07
C ILE A 10 2.98 9.10 -0.67
N ALA A 11 3.54 9.97 0.17
CA ALA A 11 4.86 9.77 0.77
C ALA A 11 4.70 9.18 2.17
N LEU A 12 5.40 8.09 2.42
CA LEU A 12 5.40 7.36 3.68
C LEU A 12 6.78 7.44 4.33
N ALA A 13 6.82 7.82 5.60
CA ALA A 13 8.02 7.65 6.41
C ALA A 13 8.19 6.16 6.73
N VAL A 14 9.34 5.60 6.40
CA VAL A 14 9.63 4.17 6.59
C VAL A 14 10.96 3.98 7.32
N ARG A 15 11.13 2.84 7.98
CA ARG A 15 12.41 2.50 8.63
C ARG A 15 13.46 2.09 7.62
N ASP A 16 13.04 1.31 6.62
CA ASP A 16 13.92 0.76 5.59
C ASP A 16 13.21 0.77 4.23
N PRO A 17 13.56 1.71 3.33
CA PRO A 17 12.95 1.79 2.00
C PRO A 17 13.06 0.51 1.18
N GLU A 18 14.16 -0.25 1.32
CA GLU A 18 14.33 -1.53 0.62
C GLU A 18 13.29 -2.57 1.08
N ARG A 19 13.07 -2.65 2.40
CA ARG A 19 12.06 -3.54 2.96
C ARG A 19 10.67 -3.16 2.47
N SER A 20 10.36 -1.87 2.42
CA SER A 20 9.09 -1.38 1.88
C SER A 20 8.94 -1.72 0.40
N LEU A 21 10.00 -1.50 -0.40
CA LEU A 21 9.99 -1.87 -1.82
C LEU A 21 9.70 -3.36 -2.00
N GLU A 22 10.36 -4.23 -1.27
CA GLU A 22 10.15 -5.69 -1.35
C GLU A 22 8.71 -6.07 -1.02
N PHE A 23 8.15 -5.50 0.06
CA PHE A 23 6.78 -5.76 0.46
C PHE A 23 5.78 -5.32 -0.62
N TYR A 24 5.83 -4.06 -1.04
CA TYR A 24 4.87 -3.52 -2.01
C TYR A 24 5.02 -4.15 -3.39
N ARG A 25 6.24 -4.53 -3.76
CA ARG A 25 6.47 -5.30 -5.00
C ARG A 25 5.83 -6.68 -4.93
N ALA A 26 6.02 -7.40 -3.83
CA ALA A 26 5.47 -8.74 -3.65
C ALA A 26 3.94 -8.74 -3.59
N VAL A 27 3.34 -7.74 -2.91
CA VAL A 27 1.89 -7.69 -2.69
C VAL A 27 1.15 -7.04 -3.86
N PHE A 28 1.64 -5.91 -4.35
CA PHE A 28 0.91 -5.08 -5.32
C PHE A 28 1.57 -4.99 -6.69
N GLY A 29 2.72 -5.64 -6.88
CA GLY A 29 3.40 -5.66 -8.17
C GLY A 29 3.94 -4.30 -8.63
N VAL A 30 4.22 -3.40 -7.69
CA VAL A 30 4.76 -2.09 -8.01
C VAL A 30 6.15 -2.18 -8.63
N THR A 31 6.52 -1.18 -9.41
CA THR A 31 7.84 -1.06 -10.03
C THR A 31 8.56 0.18 -9.50
N GLU A 32 9.84 0.02 -9.20
CA GLU A 32 10.70 1.15 -8.86
C GLU A 32 10.94 2.03 -10.08
N TYR A 33 10.83 3.34 -9.93
CA TYR A 33 11.15 4.27 -11.00
C TYR A 33 12.09 5.41 -10.59
N TYR A 34 12.30 5.62 -9.29
CA TYR A 34 13.25 6.60 -8.76
C TYR A 34 13.88 6.10 -7.48
N ARG A 35 15.16 6.46 -7.30
CA ARG A 35 15.90 6.13 -6.07
C ARG A 35 16.97 7.18 -5.83
N ASP A 36 17.16 7.55 -4.56
CA ASP A 36 18.35 8.22 -4.07
C ASP A 36 18.84 7.54 -2.78
N ALA A 37 19.70 8.20 -2.01
CA ALA A 37 20.28 7.61 -0.80
C ALA A 37 19.24 7.23 0.27
N ASP A 38 18.14 7.99 0.38
CA ASP A 38 17.17 7.88 1.47
C ASP A 38 15.73 7.65 0.98
N THR A 39 15.50 7.65 -0.32
CA THR A 39 14.16 7.57 -0.92
C THR A 39 14.10 6.53 -2.02
N ILE A 40 13.02 5.75 -2.04
CA ILE A 40 12.63 4.92 -3.17
C ILE A 40 11.20 5.29 -3.53
N GLN A 41 10.97 5.59 -4.82
CA GLN A 41 9.62 5.80 -5.32
C GLN A 41 9.23 4.65 -6.24
N VAL A 42 7.99 4.19 -6.06
CA VAL A 42 7.44 3.09 -6.82
C VAL A 42 6.16 3.50 -7.50
N GLN A 43 5.85 2.85 -8.61
CA GLN A 43 4.63 3.08 -9.36
C GLN A 43 3.80 1.80 -9.45
N GLY A 44 2.52 1.91 -9.18
CA GLY A 44 1.53 0.87 -9.43
C GLY A 44 1.07 0.86 -10.89
N PRO A 45 -0.02 0.17 -11.21
CA PRO A 45 -0.50 0.03 -12.58
C PRO A 45 -1.15 1.30 -13.14
N GLY A 46 -1.52 2.26 -12.30
CA GLY A 46 -2.13 3.51 -12.73
C GLY A 46 -1.11 4.51 -13.30
N PRO A 47 -1.54 5.50 -14.09
CA PRO A 47 -0.63 6.45 -14.73
C PRO A 47 0.06 7.42 -13.76
N HIS A 48 -0.52 7.63 -12.58
CA HIS A 48 0.01 8.51 -11.53
C HIS A 48 -0.11 7.87 -10.15
N ASP A 49 0.02 6.58 -10.09
CA ASP A 49 -0.19 5.74 -8.92
C ASP A 49 1.16 5.49 -8.23
N VAL A 50 1.58 6.44 -7.41
CA VAL A 50 2.95 6.49 -6.87
C VAL A 50 2.93 6.40 -5.34
N LEU A 51 3.83 5.58 -4.78
CA LEU A 51 4.23 5.62 -3.38
C LEU A 51 5.69 6.03 -3.28
N ALA A 52 5.98 6.95 -2.35
CA ALA A 52 7.35 7.33 -2.02
C ALA A 52 7.69 6.80 -0.63
N PHE A 53 8.75 6.02 -0.53
CA PHE A 53 9.27 5.51 0.75
C PHE A 53 10.46 6.35 1.15
N GLU A 54 10.28 7.18 2.17
CA GLU A 54 11.31 8.09 2.67
C GLU A 54 11.86 7.57 3.99
N LYS A 55 13.18 7.41 4.09
CA LYS A 55 13.83 6.90 5.33
C LYS A 55 13.73 7.93 6.44
N MET A 56 12.77 7.73 7.31
CA MET A 56 12.49 8.57 8.47
C MET A 56 12.09 7.67 9.66
N PRO A 57 13.04 6.92 10.25
CA PRO A 57 12.73 5.89 11.24
C PRO A 57 12.05 6.42 12.50
N ASP A 58 12.31 7.67 12.88
CA ASP A 58 11.75 8.26 14.11
C ASP A 58 10.22 8.44 14.05
N ILE A 59 9.65 8.57 12.84
CA ILE A 59 8.21 8.77 12.65
C ILE A 59 7.55 7.68 11.81
N ALA A 60 8.31 6.66 11.42
CA ALA A 60 7.79 5.57 10.60
C ALA A 60 6.60 4.87 11.26
N GLY A 61 5.53 4.66 10.50
CA GLY A 61 4.29 4.07 10.99
C GLY A 61 3.33 5.05 11.65
N ASN A 62 3.68 6.32 11.75
CA ASN A 62 2.84 7.35 12.36
C ASN A 62 1.83 7.88 11.34
N ALA A 63 0.59 7.49 11.45
CA ALA A 63 -0.43 7.84 10.45
C ALA A 63 -0.98 9.28 10.59
N GLY A 64 -0.89 9.89 11.78
CA GLY A 64 -1.23 11.30 11.99
C GLY A 64 -2.69 11.67 11.70
N GLY A 65 -3.62 10.72 11.82
CA GLY A 65 -5.03 10.95 11.51
C GLY A 65 -5.45 10.45 10.13
N ILE A 66 -4.53 10.02 9.28
CA ILE A 66 -4.87 9.26 8.06
C ILE A 66 -5.17 7.83 8.49
N ILE A 67 -6.38 7.36 8.23
CA ILE A 67 -6.84 6.05 8.72
C ILE A 67 -6.18 4.93 7.90
N HIS A 68 -6.31 5.00 6.58
CA HIS A 68 -5.72 4.04 5.65
C HIS A 68 -5.66 4.62 4.25
N PHE A 69 -4.98 3.93 3.36
CA PHE A 69 -5.11 4.07 1.92
C PHE A 69 -5.39 2.71 1.32
N GLY A 70 -5.93 2.66 0.10
CA GLY A 70 -6.48 1.42 -0.43
C GLY A 70 -6.03 1.07 -1.83
N PHE A 71 -6.09 -0.24 -2.11
CA PHE A 71 -5.90 -0.83 -3.44
C PHE A 71 -7.15 -1.61 -3.81
N ARG A 72 -7.65 -1.35 -5.02
CA ARG A 72 -8.82 -2.05 -5.53
C ARG A 72 -8.40 -3.29 -6.30
N LEU A 73 -8.98 -4.42 -5.95
CA LEU A 73 -8.81 -5.66 -6.70
C LEU A 73 -9.47 -5.57 -8.08
N THR A 74 -8.91 -6.27 -9.04
CA THR A 74 -9.54 -6.43 -10.36
C THR A 74 -10.64 -7.48 -10.35
N ARG A 75 -10.60 -8.43 -9.39
CA ARG A 75 -11.59 -9.51 -9.25
C ARG A 75 -11.85 -9.78 -7.77
N PRO A 76 -13.13 -9.93 -7.36
CA PRO A 76 -13.45 -10.15 -5.94
C PRO A 76 -12.91 -11.47 -5.37
N GLN A 77 -12.81 -12.52 -6.19
CA GLN A 77 -12.31 -13.83 -5.76
C GLN A 77 -10.82 -13.84 -5.40
N ASP A 78 -10.08 -12.79 -5.71
CA ASP A 78 -8.65 -12.71 -5.42
C ASP A 78 -8.37 -12.27 -3.96
N ILE A 79 -9.39 -11.94 -3.16
CA ILE A 79 -9.20 -11.43 -1.80
C ILE A 79 -8.45 -12.41 -0.88
N GLN A 80 -8.74 -13.70 -0.96
CA GLN A 80 -8.08 -14.70 -0.12
C GLN A 80 -6.58 -14.80 -0.48
N ALA A 81 -6.27 -14.88 -1.77
CA ALA A 81 -4.89 -14.93 -2.25
C ALA A 81 -4.12 -13.64 -1.89
N ALA A 82 -4.79 -12.49 -1.91
CA ALA A 82 -4.21 -11.22 -1.50
C ALA A 82 -3.80 -11.25 -0.02
N MET A 83 -4.66 -11.72 0.88
CA MET A 83 -4.35 -11.84 2.30
C MET A 83 -3.15 -12.77 2.56
N GLU A 84 -3.14 -13.92 1.91
CA GLU A 84 -2.02 -14.88 2.02
C GLU A 84 -0.70 -14.27 1.50
N THR A 85 -0.76 -13.50 0.43
CA THR A 85 0.40 -12.81 -0.12
C THR A 85 0.94 -11.76 0.84
N VAL A 86 0.06 -10.98 1.48
CA VAL A 86 0.43 -10.01 2.52
C VAL A 86 1.20 -10.69 3.65
N GLU A 87 0.68 -11.79 4.17
CA GLU A 87 1.32 -12.51 5.28
C GLU A 87 2.69 -13.08 4.88
N ARG A 88 2.80 -13.68 3.69
CA ARG A 88 4.08 -14.16 3.18
C ARG A 88 5.13 -13.07 2.98
N ALA A 89 4.66 -11.86 2.67
CA ALA A 89 5.54 -10.70 2.45
C ALA A 89 5.92 -9.95 3.74
N GLY A 90 5.46 -10.41 4.91
CA GLY A 90 5.78 -9.83 6.20
C GLY A 90 4.79 -8.79 6.70
N GLY A 91 3.62 -8.67 6.07
CA GLY A 91 2.51 -7.87 6.56
C GLY A 91 1.61 -8.66 7.52
N VAL A 92 0.58 -8.00 8.01
CA VAL A 92 -0.40 -8.57 8.95
C VAL A 92 -1.80 -8.26 8.46
N VAL A 93 -2.66 -9.28 8.39
CA VAL A 93 -4.10 -9.09 8.16
C VAL A 93 -4.77 -8.78 9.50
N THR A 94 -5.41 -7.62 9.62
CA THR A 94 -6.03 -7.19 10.88
C THR A 94 -7.53 -7.46 10.91
N SER A 95 -8.21 -7.36 9.77
CA SER A 95 -9.63 -7.74 9.65
C SER A 95 -9.99 -7.99 8.19
N HIS A 96 -11.08 -8.71 7.96
CA HIS A 96 -11.62 -8.93 6.62
C HIS A 96 -13.10 -9.28 6.69
N GLY A 97 -13.78 -9.18 5.56
CA GLY A 97 -15.19 -9.49 5.43
C GLY A 97 -15.74 -9.06 4.08
N GLU A 98 -17.03 -8.76 4.07
CA GLU A 98 -17.72 -8.22 2.91
C GLU A 98 -18.56 -7.01 3.33
N PHE A 99 -18.46 -5.92 2.57
CA PHE A 99 -19.35 -4.76 2.76
C PHE A 99 -20.77 -5.06 2.29
N ALA A 100 -20.89 -5.91 1.27
CA ALA A 100 -22.11 -6.46 0.73
C ALA A 100 -21.77 -7.79 0.05
N PRO A 101 -22.74 -8.66 -0.26
CA PRO A 101 -22.45 -9.91 -0.97
C PRO A 101 -21.64 -9.67 -2.26
N GLY A 102 -20.47 -10.32 -2.37
CA GLY A 102 -19.56 -10.17 -3.52
C GLY A 102 -18.69 -8.92 -3.51
N VAL A 103 -18.69 -8.15 -2.42
CA VAL A 103 -17.87 -6.93 -2.24
C VAL A 103 -16.91 -7.12 -1.07
N PRO A 104 -15.84 -7.95 -1.26
CA PRO A 104 -14.92 -8.29 -0.20
C PRO A 104 -13.96 -7.14 0.13
N TYR A 105 -13.49 -7.15 1.38
CA TYR A 105 -12.42 -6.28 1.85
C TYR A 105 -11.48 -7.02 2.80
N ALA A 106 -10.27 -6.52 2.92
CA ALA A 106 -9.32 -6.86 3.98
C ALA A 106 -8.57 -5.61 4.41
N TYR A 107 -8.39 -5.43 5.70
CA TYR A 107 -7.47 -4.44 6.27
C TYR A 107 -6.18 -5.16 6.64
N VAL A 108 -5.06 -4.61 6.19
CA VAL A 108 -3.75 -5.21 6.40
C VAL A 108 -2.77 -4.13 6.85
N ARG A 109 -1.66 -4.54 7.46
CA ARG A 109 -0.56 -3.64 7.81
C ARG A 109 0.69 -4.01 7.05
N ASP A 110 1.37 -2.98 6.57
CA ASP A 110 2.68 -3.11 5.98
C ASP A 110 3.78 -3.30 7.06
N PRO A 111 5.05 -3.51 6.69
CA PRO A 111 6.12 -3.72 7.68
C PRO A 111 6.35 -2.57 8.66
N ASP A 112 5.97 -1.35 8.33
CA ASP A 112 6.06 -0.20 9.23
C ASP A 112 4.81 -0.01 10.08
N GLY A 113 3.71 -0.72 9.79
CA GLY A 113 2.45 -0.68 10.50
C GLY A 113 1.39 0.21 9.87
N TYR A 114 1.61 0.72 8.67
CA TYR A 114 0.58 1.48 7.94
C TYR A 114 -0.57 0.58 7.55
N GLU A 115 -1.79 1.07 7.77
CA GLU A 115 -2.99 0.34 7.40
C GLU A 115 -3.32 0.54 5.93
N ILE A 116 -3.58 -0.57 5.26
CA ILE A 116 -3.96 -0.62 3.84
C ILE A 116 -5.29 -1.36 3.74
N GLU A 117 -6.22 -0.82 2.98
CA GLU A 117 -7.45 -1.53 2.60
C GLU A 117 -7.25 -2.18 1.23
N ILE A 118 -7.50 -3.48 1.16
CA ILE A 118 -7.60 -4.23 -0.09
C ILE A 118 -9.07 -4.57 -0.27
N TRP A 119 -9.68 -4.19 -1.39
CA TRP A 119 -11.13 -4.27 -1.54
C TRP A 119 -11.55 -4.38 -3.00
N TYR A 120 -12.81 -4.69 -3.21
CA TYR A 120 -13.44 -4.75 -4.53
C TYR A 120 -14.84 -4.14 -4.48
N GLU A 121 -15.20 -3.40 -5.53
CA GLU A 121 -16.59 -3.06 -5.87
C GLU A 121 -16.81 -3.03 -7.37
#